data_b39ae801ab27bd2cb90661137cf6f0d7
#
_entry.id   b39ae801ab27bd2cb90661137cf6f0d7
#
_cell.length_a   1.000
_cell.length_b   1.000
_cell.length_c   1.000
_cell.angle_alpha   90.00
_cell.angle_beta   90.00
_cell.angle_gamma   90.00
#
_symmetry.space_group_name_H-M   'P 1'
#
loop_
_entity.id
_entity.type
_entity.pdbx_description
1 polymer ?
#
loop_
_entity_poly.entity_id
_entity_poly.type
_entity_poly.pdbx_seq_one_letter_code
_entity_poly.pdbx_strand_id
1 'polypeptide(L)'
;MKIIKFNKNRFLKDLDFISRNRKSNFSNKANIVKKILKDVKAKGDNAIVYYQKKFDRSAVSKKNIILSNKEINKVIKSLDPSVKSSIKLAFDRVKDFHKRQSIKGYKYFDQYKNELAYRVAALNSVGIYIPGGTASYPSSVIMNAVPAIVAGVKNITLCMPTPNNKINAGVVYAAKICG
;
A
#
# COMPACT_ATOMS: atom_id res chain seq x y z
N MET A 1 23.53 -0.88 14.46
CA MET A 1 23.87 -0.28 13.16
C MET A 1 25.38 -0.38 12.98
N LYS A 2 25.88 -0.95 11.86
CA LYS A 2 27.33 -1.04 11.59
C LYS A 2 27.73 0.20 10.78
N ILE A 3 28.60 1.04 11.34
CA ILE A 3 29.11 2.23 10.67
C ILE A 3 30.41 1.85 9.96
N ILE A 4 30.49 2.08 8.66
CA ILE A 4 31.68 1.86 7.85
C ILE A 4 32.23 3.23 7.50
N LYS A 5 33.45 3.54 8.00
CA LYS A 5 34.14 4.79 7.65
C LYS A 5 34.66 4.70 6.22
N PHE A 6 34.48 5.77 5.45
CA PHE A 6 34.99 5.86 4.08
C PHE A 6 36.52 5.72 4.05
N ASN A 7 37.00 4.84 3.18
CA ASN A 7 38.41 4.66 2.86
C ASN A 7 38.55 4.47 1.35
N LYS A 8 39.22 5.40 0.68
CA LYS A 8 39.40 5.41 -0.78
C LYS A 8 39.94 4.08 -1.34
N ASN A 9 40.86 3.45 -0.63
CA ASN A 9 41.55 2.23 -1.11
C ASN A 9 40.70 0.95 -0.86
N ARG A 10 39.66 1.01 -0.03
CA ARG A 10 38.79 -0.13 0.30
C ARG A 10 37.34 0.05 -0.12
N PHE A 11 36.99 1.20 -0.65
CA PHE A 11 35.60 1.58 -0.93
C PHE A 11 34.85 0.53 -1.77
N LEU A 12 35.44 0.07 -2.89
CA LEU A 12 34.81 -0.95 -3.74
C LEU A 12 34.66 -2.30 -3.04
N LYS A 13 35.62 -2.72 -2.21
CA LYS A 13 35.53 -3.95 -1.43
C LYS A 13 34.45 -3.85 -0.36
N ASP A 14 34.33 -2.72 0.32
CA ASP A 14 33.32 -2.47 1.33
C ASP A 14 31.92 -2.41 0.73
N LEU A 15 31.76 -1.79 -0.46
CA LEU A 15 30.51 -1.78 -1.22
C LEU A 15 30.10 -3.20 -1.66
N ASP A 16 31.02 -3.97 -2.20
CA ASP A 16 30.76 -5.35 -2.61
C ASP A 16 30.35 -6.24 -1.42
N PHE A 17 31.03 -6.10 -0.29
CA PHE A 17 30.67 -6.77 0.96
C PHE A 17 29.25 -6.43 1.42
N ILE A 18 28.85 -5.14 1.41
CA ILE A 18 27.49 -4.69 1.76
C ILE A 18 26.47 -5.28 0.79
N SER A 19 26.76 -5.24 -0.52
CA SER A 19 25.88 -5.74 -1.58
C SER A 19 25.66 -7.26 -1.46
N ARG A 20 26.69 -8.04 -1.22
CA ARG A 20 26.60 -9.51 -1.06
C ARG A 20 25.82 -9.90 0.19
N ASN A 21 26.03 -9.19 1.30
CA ASN A 21 25.30 -9.46 2.54
C ASN A 21 23.82 -9.08 2.48
N ARG A 22 23.42 -8.17 1.58
CA ARG A 22 22.00 -7.90 1.32
C ARG A 22 21.27 -9.06 0.63
N LYS A 23 21.96 -9.81 -0.24
CA LYS A 23 21.35 -10.89 -1.03
C LYS A 23 21.06 -12.16 -0.21
N SER A 24 21.82 -12.43 0.86
CA SER A 24 21.74 -13.70 1.59
C SER A 24 20.47 -13.89 2.45
N ASN A 25 19.80 -12.80 2.88
CA ASN A 25 18.61 -12.88 3.73
C ASN A 25 17.28 -13.02 2.99
N PHE A 26 17.27 -12.99 1.65
CA PHE A 26 16.04 -13.02 0.85
C PHE A 26 15.50 -14.41 0.55
N SER A 27 16.35 -15.46 0.52
CA SER A 27 15.96 -16.79 0.02
C SER A 27 14.93 -17.50 0.91
N ASN A 28 15.14 -17.51 2.23
CA ASN A 28 14.23 -18.20 3.15
C ASN A 28 12.87 -17.51 3.27
N LYS A 29 12.85 -16.18 3.31
CA LYS A 29 11.59 -15.40 3.34
C LYS A 29 10.81 -15.54 2.04
N ALA A 30 11.49 -15.58 0.90
CA ALA A 30 10.85 -15.76 -0.41
C ALA A 30 10.10 -17.10 -0.51
N ASN A 31 10.66 -18.19 0.02
CA ASN A 31 9.99 -19.49 0.01
C ASN A 31 8.73 -19.52 0.88
N ILE A 32 8.76 -18.86 2.05
CA ILE A 32 7.58 -18.70 2.92
C ILE A 32 6.49 -17.95 2.18
N VAL A 33 6.82 -16.82 1.54
CA VAL A 33 5.87 -16.00 0.79
C VAL A 33 5.30 -16.77 -0.39
N LYS A 34 6.13 -17.50 -1.16
CA LYS A 34 5.65 -18.35 -2.27
C LYS A 34 4.63 -19.39 -1.80
N LYS A 35 4.87 -20.02 -0.64
CA LYS A 35 3.92 -20.96 -0.05
C LYS A 35 2.59 -20.27 0.30
N ILE A 36 2.63 -19.12 0.96
CA ILE A 36 1.42 -18.35 1.30
C ILE A 36 0.62 -18.01 0.04
N LEU A 37 1.28 -17.48 -1.01
CA LEU A 37 0.64 -17.15 -2.27
C LEU A 37 -0.01 -18.36 -2.94
N LYS A 38 0.67 -19.51 -2.94
CA LYS A 38 0.12 -20.77 -3.46
C LYS A 38 -1.13 -21.21 -2.68
N ASP A 39 -1.07 -21.15 -1.35
CA ASP A 39 -2.19 -21.52 -0.48
C ASP A 39 -3.39 -20.58 -0.67
N VAL A 40 -3.16 -19.27 -0.76
CA VAL A 40 -4.23 -18.28 -1.01
C VAL A 40 -4.85 -18.49 -2.39
N LYS A 41 -4.04 -18.75 -3.43
CA LYS A 41 -4.55 -19.04 -4.77
C LYS A 41 -5.42 -20.31 -4.80
N ALA A 42 -5.07 -21.33 -4.02
CA ALA A 42 -5.78 -22.62 -4.00
C ALA A 42 -7.01 -22.63 -3.08
N LYS A 43 -6.96 -21.91 -1.94
CA LYS A 43 -7.96 -22.03 -0.85
C LYS A 43 -8.71 -20.71 -0.59
N GLY A 44 -8.38 -19.60 -1.29
CA GLY A 44 -9.02 -18.30 -1.14
C GLY A 44 -9.05 -17.80 0.31
N ASP A 45 -10.20 -17.30 0.73
CA ASP A 45 -10.41 -16.72 2.06
C ASP A 45 -10.10 -17.68 3.22
N ASN A 46 -10.21 -18.99 3.02
CA ASN A 46 -9.82 -19.97 4.05
C ASN A 46 -8.33 -19.86 4.40
N ALA A 47 -7.48 -19.68 3.40
CA ALA A 47 -6.06 -19.49 3.62
C ALA A 47 -5.77 -18.14 4.29
N ILE A 48 -6.46 -17.07 3.89
CA ILE A 48 -6.30 -15.75 4.50
C ILE A 48 -6.65 -15.82 5.99
N VAL A 49 -7.80 -16.39 6.35
CA VAL A 49 -8.22 -16.58 7.75
C VAL A 49 -7.20 -17.41 8.54
N TYR A 50 -6.68 -18.49 7.94
CA TYR A 50 -5.65 -19.30 8.58
C TYR A 50 -4.37 -18.51 8.88
N TYR A 51 -3.86 -17.75 7.89
CA TYR A 51 -2.65 -16.97 8.07
C TYR A 51 -2.84 -15.77 8.99
N GLN A 52 -4.01 -15.13 9.00
CA GLN A 52 -4.37 -14.07 9.94
C GLN A 52 -4.33 -14.57 11.40
N LYS A 53 -4.91 -15.74 11.66
CA LYS A 53 -4.82 -16.38 12.99
C LYS A 53 -3.39 -16.69 13.37
N LYS A 54 -2.61 -17.24 12.42
CA LYS A 54 -1.24 -17.68 12.64
C LYS A 54 -0.28 -16.52 12.92
N PHE A 55 -0.34 -15.45 12.18
CA PHE A 55 0.63 -14.35 12.24
C PHE A 55 0.16 -13.17 13.08
N ASP A 56 -1.11 -12.78 12.96
CA ASP A 56 -1.66 -11.61 13.62
C ASP A 56 -2.41 -11.96 14.92
N ARG A 57 -2.61 -13.24 15.20
CA ARG A 57 -3.48 -13.70 16.32
C ARG A 57 -4.85 -13.05 16.28
N SER A 58 -5.35 -12.82 15.07
CA SER A 58 -6.61 -12.12 14.83
C SER A 58 -7.79 -13.09 14.80
N ALA A 59 -8.94 -12.67 15.33
CA ALA A 59 -10.19 -13.41 15.29
C ALA A 59 -10.99 -13.21 13.99
N VAL A 60 -10.30 -12.95 12.89
CA VAL A 60 -10.92 -12.77 11.56
C VAL A 60 -11.56 -14.07 11.10
N SER A 61 -12.73 -13.95 10.51
CA SER A 61 -13.49 -15.00 9.83
C SER A 61 -13.85 -14.56 8.41
N LYS A 62 -14.34 -15.46 7.57
CA LYS A 62 -14.82 -15.08 6.23
C LYS A 62 -15.90 -14.00 6.22
N LYS A 63 -16.71 -13.91 7.29
CA LYS A 63 -17.81 -12.94 7.39
C LYS A 63 -17.34 -11.53 7.72
N ASN A 64 -16.18 -11.38 8.35
CA ASN A 64 -15.66 -10.09 8.81
C ASN A 64 -14.25 -9.76 8.29
N ILE A 65 -13.84 -10.42 7.21
CA ILE A 65 -12.56 -10.13 6.53
C ILE A 65 -12.55 -8.72 5.93
N ILE A 66 -13.72 -8.21 5.57
CA ILE A 66 -13.94 -6.85 5.09
C ILE A 66 -14.68 -6.09 6.17
N LEU A 67 -14.17 -4.93 6.55
CA LEU A 67 -14.84 -4.05 7.51
C LEU A 67 -16.13 -3.48 6.90
N SER A 68 -17.22 -3.65 7.61
CA SER A 68 -18.49 -3.00 7.25
C SER A 68 -18.45 -1.51 7.56
N ASN A 69 -19.31 -0.71 6.91
CA ASN A 69 -19.44 0.72 7.18
C ASN A 69 -19.76 1.01 8.66
N LYS A 70 -20.51 0.13 9.34
CA LYS A 70 -20.80 0.24 10.76
C LYS A 70 -19.54 0.10 11.62
N GLU A 71 -18.68 -0.87 11.31
CA GLU A 71 -17.40 -1.08 11.99
C GLU A 71 -16.43 0.06 11.72
N ILE A 72 -16.30 0.51 10.46
CA ILE A 72 -15.52 1.67 10.07
C ILE A 72 -15.92 2.89 10.91
N ASN A 73 -17.23 3.20 10.97
CA ASN A 73 -17.72 4.35 11.71
C ASN A 73 -17.48 4.21 13.23
N LYS A 74 -17.62 3.00 13.79
CA LYS A 74 -17.30 2.73 15.20
C LYS A 74 -15.83 2.99 15.51
N VAL A 75 -14.91 2.49 14.66
CA VAL A 75 -13.46 2.68 14.83
C VAL A 75 -13.10 4.16 14.75
N ILE A 76 -13.64 4.90 13.80
CA ILE A 76 -13.32 6.32 13.59
C ILE A 76 -13.84 7.22 14.72
N LYS A 77 -14.90 6.81 15.46
CA LYS A 77 -15.41 7.59 16.60
C LYS A 77 -14.36 7.83 17.68
N SER A 78 -13.45 6.88 17.89
CA SER A 78 -12.37 6.98 18.89
C SER A 78 -11.21 7.89 18.46
N LEU A 79 -11.18 8.36 17.21
CA LEU A 79 -10.09 9.19 16.72
C LEU A 79 -10.28 10.65 17.13
N ASP A 80 -9.21 11.22 17.69
CA ASP A 80 -9.18 12.62 18.11
C ASP A 80 -9.50 13.58 16.94
N PRO A 81 -10.33 14.62 17.16
CA PRO A 81 -10.69 15.60 16.14
C PRO A 81 -9.49 16.30 15.50
N SER A 82 -8.43 16.60 16.26
CA SER A 82 -7.21 17.24 15.76
C SER A 82 -6.46 16.34 14.79
N VAL A 83 -6.41 15.02 15.09
CA VAL A 83 -5.83 14.01 14.20
C VAL A 83 -6.64 13.87 12.92
N LYS A 84 -7.99 13.89 13.01
CA LYS A 84 -8.87 13.90 11.82
C LYS A 84 -8.57 15.09 10.93
N SER A 85 -8.48 16.29 11.51
CA SER A 85 -8.18 17.52 10.78
C SER A 85 -6.81 17.45 10.08
N SER A 86 -5.79 16.93 10.77
CA SER A 86 -4.44 16.78 10.22
C SER A 86 -4.41 15.79 9.04
N ILE A 87 -5.09 14.64 9.16
CA ILE A 87 -5.21 13.66 8.08
C ILE A 87 -5.96 14.24 6.89
N LYS A 88 -7.05 14.98 7.14
CA LYS A 88 -7.82 15.64 6.08
C LYS A 88 -7.00 16.69 5.36
N LEU A 89 -6.26 17.52 6.07
CA LEU A 89 -5.35 18.51 5.48
C LEU A 89 -4.29 17.83 4.59
N ALA A 90 -3.68 16.74 5.06
CA ALA A 90 -2.72 15.98 4.29
C ALA A 90 -3.35 15.42 3.01
N PHE A 91 -4.56 14.84 3.10
CA PHE A 91 -5.32 14.36 1.94
C PHE A 91 -5.55 15.46 0.90
N ASP A 92 -6.02 16.63 1.32
CA ASP A 92 -6.34 17.73 0.41
C ASP A 92 -5.09 18.25 -0.31
N ARG A 93 -3.97 18.40 0.42
CA ARG A 93 -2.69 18.84 -0.16
C ARG A 93 -2.13 17.83 -1.16
N VAL A 94 -2.13 16.55 -0.82
CA VAL A 94 -1.65 15.48 -1.72
C VAL A 94 -2.55 15.37 -2.95
N LYS A 95 -3.86 15.51 -2.77
CA LYS A 95 -4.82 15.49 -3.89
C LYS A 95 -4.61 16.67 -4.84
N ASP A 96 -4.41 17.87 -4.31
CA ASP A 96 -4.12 19.05 -5.13
C ASP A 96 -2.81 18.86 -5.92
N PHE A 97 -1.76 18.37 -5.29
CA PHE A 97 -0.49 18.07 -5.95
C PHE A 97 -0.66 17.09 -7.11
N HIS A 98 -1.31 15.94 -6.88
CA HIS A 98 -1.47 14.91 -7.92
C HIS A 98 -2.41 15.31 -9.05
N LYS A 99 -3.41 16.17 -8.81
CA LYS A 99 -4.25 16.73 -9.88
C LYS A 99 -3.43 17.46 -10.95
N ARG A 100 -2.30 18.06 -10.58
CA ARG A 100 -1.40 18.77 -11.50
C ARG A 100 -0.51 17.82 -12.31
N GLN A 101 -0.44 16.55 -11.94
CA GLN A 101 0.35 15.51 -12.62
C GLN A 101 -0.47 14.72 -13.67
N SER A 102 -1.71 15.16 -13.95
CA SER A 102 -2.58 14.47 -14.93
C SER A 102 -1.93 14.46 -16.32
N ILE A 103 -1.66 13.27 -16.83
CA ILE A 103 -1.11 13.04 -18.16
C ILE A 103 -2.29 12.90 -19.12
N LYS A 104 -2.34 13.75 -20.16
CA LYS A 104 -3.33 13.65 -21.22
C LYS A 104 -2.75 12.88 -22.39
N GLY A 105 -3.55 12.00 -22.98
CA GLY A 105 -3.22 11.39 -24.25
C GLY A 105 -3.25 12.44 -25.38
N TYR A 106 -2.65 12.10 -26.51
CA TYR A 106 -2.69 12.92 -27.73
C TYR A 106 -2.92 12.06 -28.97
N LYS A 107 -3.36 12.71 -30.03
CA LYS A 107 -3.58 12.12 -31.34
C LYS A 107 -3.18 13.14 -32.41
N TYR A 108 -2.46 12.70 -33.43
CA TYR A 108 -2.09 13.53 -34.58
C TYR A 108 -1.96 12.67 -35.84
N PHE A 109 -1.92 13.33 -36.99
CA PHE A 109 -1.61 12.71 -38.29
C PHE A 109 -0.22 13.10 -38.71
N ASP A 110 0.57 12.15 -39.17
CA ASP A 110 1.88 12.40 -39.74
C ASP A 110 1.78 12.93 -41.19
N GLN A 111 2.92 13.22 -41.82
CA GLN A 111 2.99 13.70 -43.20
C GLN A 111 2.45 12.69 -44.23
N TYR A 112 2.36 11.41 -43.87
CA TYR A 112 1.82 10.33 -44.72
C TYR A 112 0.35 10.03 -44.41
N LYS A 113 -0.31 10.85 -43.59
CA LYS A 113 -1.70 10.70 -43.13
C LYS A 113 -1.93 9.47 -42.23
N ASN A 114 -0.87 8.91 -41.64
CA ASN A 114 -1.04 7.90 -40.60
C ASN A 114 -1.54 8.53 -39.30
N GLU A 115 -2.52 7.92 -38.68
CA GLU A 115 -3.01 8.33 -37.36
C GLU A 115 -2.09 7.76 -36.27
N LEU A 116 -1.47 8.63 -35.49
CA LEU A 116 -0.63 8.29 -34.36
C LEU A 116 -1.30 8.80 -33.08
N ALA A 117 -1.43 7.93 -32.07
CA ALA A 117 -2.08 8.28 -30.83
C ALA A 117 -1.39 7.69 -29.61
N TYR A 118 -1.36 8.44 -28.53
CA TYR A 118 -0.99 7.99 -27.19
C TYR A 118 -2.21 8.07 -26.28
N ARG A 119 -2.65 6.93 -25.77
CA ARG A 119 -3.82 6.85 -24.91
C ARG A 119 -3.41 6.54 -23.47
N VAL A 120 -3.88 7.35 -22.53
CA VAL A 120 -3.76 7.12 -21.09
C VAL A 120 -5.11 6.63 -20.55
N ALA A 121 -5.10 5.54 -19.80
CA ALA A 121 -6.29 5.00 -19.16
C ALA A 121 -5.98 4.60 -17.72
N ALA A 122 -6.96 4.79 -16.83
CA ALA A 122 -6.85 4.31 -15.46
C ALA A 122 -6.89 2.78 -15.41
N LEU A 123 -6.23 2.20 -14.41
CA LEU A 123 -6.41 0.80 -14.06
C LEU A 123 -7.84 0.56 -13.56
N ASN A 124 -8.39 -0.62 -13.82
CA ASN A 124 -9.74 -0.96 -13.36
C ASN A 124 -9.82 -1.07 -11.83
N SER A 125 -8.81 -1.64 -11.23
CA SER A 125 -8.71 -1.81 -9.77
C SER A 125 -7.27 -1.85 -9.30
N VAL A 126 -7.04 -1.44 -8.05
CA VAL A 126 -5.74 -1.49 -7.38
C VAL A 126 -5.89 -2.02 -5.96
N GLY A 127 -4.90 -2.79 -5.50
CA GLY A 127 -4.74 -3.20 -4.11
C GLY A 127 -3.65 -2.38 -3.44
N ILE A 128 -3.92 -1.87 -2.23
CA ILE A 128 -2.97 -1.11 -1.42
C ILE A 128 -2.70 -1.89 -0.14
N TYR A 129 -1.44 -2.19 0.15
CA TYR A 129 -1.03 -2.76 1.41
C TYR A 129 -0.42 -1.69 2.32
N ILE A 130 -0.97 -1.55 3.52
CA ILE A 130 -0.45 -0.64 4.53
C ILE A 130 0.29 -1.47 5.57
N PRO A 131 1.60 -1.27 5.74
CA PRO A 131 2.35 -2.01 6.73
C PRO A 131 1.83 -1.71 8.14
N GLY A 132 1.79 -2.74 8.96
CA GLY A 132 1.51 -2.63 10.40
C GLY A 132 2.80 -2.77 11.19
N GLY A 133 2.68 -2.75 12.51
CA GLY A 133 3.78 -2.90 13.44
C GLY A 133 3.70 -1.87 14.56
N THR A 134 4.84 -1.33 14.99
CA THR A 134 4.92 -0.35 16.09
C THR A 134 4.37 1.03 15.73
N ALA A 135 4.32 1.38 14.46
CA ALA A 135 3.80 2.66 13.99
C ALA A 135 2.56 2.48 13.11
N SER A 136 1.68 3.46 13.12
CA SER A 136 0.54 3.57 12.20
C SER A 136 0.88 4.53 11.07
N TYR A 137 0.39 4.21 9.86
CA TYR A 137 0.76 4.94 8.65
C TYR A 137 -0.47 5.46 7.88
N PRO A 138 -1.26 6.41 8.43
CA PRO A 138 -2.34 7.07 7.69
C PRO A 138 -1.80 7.80 6.45
N SER A 139 -0.58 8.33 6.52
CA SER A 139 0.12 8.95 5.40
C SER A 139 0.35 7.99 4.23
N SER A 140 0.69 6.72 4.52
CA SER A 140 0.85 5.71 3.47
C SER A 140 -0.46 5.41 2.74
N VAL A 141 -1.61 5.47 3.43
CA VAL A 141 -2.91 5.37 2.77
C VAL A 141 -3.08 6.51 1.78
N ILE A 142 -2.90 7.75 2.23
CA ILE A 142 -3.07 8.95 1.40
C ILE A 142 -2.12 8.91 0.20
N MET A 143 -0.83 8.65 0.43
CA MET A 143 0.20 8.66 -0.62
C MET A 143 0.00 7.58 -1.69
N ASN A 144 -0.68 6.47 -1.38
CA ASN A 144 -0.99 5.42 -2.35
C ASN A 144 -2.39 5.55 -2.95
N ALA A 145 -3.41 5.90 -2.15
CA ALA A 145 -4.79 5.97 -2.64
C ALA A 145 -5.05 7.22 -3.47
N VAL A 146 -4.53 8.38 -3.08
CA VAL A 146 -4.81 9.64 -3.77
C VAL A 146 -4.34 9.65 -5.22
N PRO A 147 -3.12 9.19 -5.58
CA PRO A 147 -2.73 9.05 -6.98
C PRO A 147 -3.67 8.16 -7.78
N ALA A 148 -4.12 7.04 -7.19
CA ALA A 148 -5.05 6.13 -7.84
C ALA A 148 -6.41 6.81 -8.09
N ILE A 149 -6.94 7.55 -7.10
CA ILE A 149 -8.19 8.32 -7.24
C ILE A 149 -8.06 9.37 -8.34
N VAL A 150 -6.98 10.14 -8.33
CA VAL A 150 -6.73 11.19 -9.33
C VAL A 150 -6.56 10.61 -10.73
N ALA A 151 -5.95 9.43 -10.84
CA ALA A 151 -5.84 8.70 -12.11
C ALA A 151 -7.17 8.13 -12.61
N GLY A 152 -8.24 8.13 -11.78
CA GLY A 152 -9.57 7.63 -12.15
C GLY A 152 -9.79 6.15 -11.88
N VAL A 153 -9.00 5.52 -11.02
CA VAL A 153 -9.21 4.12 -10.59
C VAL A 153 -10.52 4.03 -9.80
N LYS A 154 -11.41 3.13 -10.22
CA LYS A 154 -12.75 3.01 -9.63
C LYS A 154 -12.79 2.12 -8.39
N ASN A 155 -11.98 1.07 -8.36
CA ASN A 155 -11.99 0.08 -7.28
C ASN A 155 -10.63 0.10 -6.57
N ILE A 156 -10.62 0.57 -5.34
CA ILE A 156 -9.41 0.60 -4.51
C ILE A 156 -9.65 -0.28 -3.28
N THR A 157 -8.87 -1.33 -3.14
CA THR A 157 -8.94 -2.23 -1.98
C THR A 157 -7.72 -2.00 -1.09
N LEU A 158 -7.96 -1.71 0.19
CA LEU A 158 -6.89 -1.51 1.17
C LEU A 158 -6.81 -2.70 2.11
N CYS A 159 -5.60 -3.23 2.30
CA CYS A 159 -5.29 -4.29 3.25
C CYS A 159 -4.32 -3.78 4.31
N MET A 160 -4.60 -4.07 5.57
CA MET A 160 -3.70 -3.78 6.69
C MET A 160 -3.72 -4.94 7.70
N PRO A 161 -2.60 -5.24 8.38
CA PRO A 161 -2.59 -6.21 9.46
C PRO A 161 -3.35 -5.67 10.69
N THR A 162 -3.98 -6.58 11.42
CA THR A 162 -4.72 -6.26 12.66
C THR A 162 -4.25 -7.13 13.82
N PRO A 163 -2.99 -6.99 14.26
CA PRO A 163 -2.45 -7.83 15.32
C PRO A 163 -3.27 -7.68 16.60
N ASN A 164 -3.60 -8.84 17.20
CA ASN A 164 -4.45 -8.91 18.39
C ASN A 164 -5.81 -8.16 18.23
N ASN A 165 -6.38 -8.17 17.04
CA ASN A 165 -7.63 -7.49 16.67
C ASN A 165 -7.59 -5.96 16.82
N LYS A 166 -6.42 -5.35 16.92
CA LYS A 166 -6.29 -3.90 17.03
C LYS A 166 -6.36 -3.26 15.66
N ILE A 167 -7.42 -2.51 15.40
CA ILE A 167 -7.63 -1.75 14.16
C ILE A 167 -7.19 -0.31 14.39
N ASN A 168 -6.33 0.21 13.53
CA ASN A 168 -5.85 1.59 13.65
C ASN A 168 -6.88 2.59 13.11
N ALA A 169 -7.42 3.43 13.98
CA ALA A 169 -8.46 4.39 13.63
C ALA A 169 -7.99 5.46 12.63
N GLY A 170 -6.73 5.89 12.71
CA GLY A 170 -6.17 6.87 11.76
C GLY A 170 -6.04 6.30 10.35
N VAL A 171 -5.61 5.02 10.22
CA VAL A 171 -5.54 4.32 8.93
C VAL A 171 -6.92 4.15 8.33
N VAL A 172 -7.90 3.73 9.14
CA VAL A 172 -9.30 3.54 8.70
C VAL A 172 -9.93 4.89 8.30
N TYR A 173 -9.65 5.97 9.05
CA TYR A 173 -10.13 7.29 8.69
C TYR A 173 -9.53 7.79 7.38
N ALA A 174 -8.20 7.63 7.19
CA ALA A 174 -7.55 7.97 5.94
C ALA A 174 -8.12 7.18 4.75
N ALA A 175 -8.38 5.87 4.92
CA ALA A 175 -9.04 5.06 3.91
C ALA A 175 -10.45 5.58 3.59
N LYS A 176 -11.26 5.89 4.61
CA LYS A 176 -12.63 6.40 4.44
C LYS A 176 -12.69 7.71 3.66
N ILE A 177 -11.79 8.66 3.90
CA ILE A 177 -11.79 9.93 3.15
C ILE A 177 -11.23 9.79 1.73
N CYS A 178 -10.57 8.68 1.43
CA CYS A 178 -10.15 8.32 0.09
C CYS A 178 -11.25 7.64 -0.74
N GLY A 179 -12.37 7.26 -0.16
CA GLY A 179 -13.51 6.57 -0.79
C GLY A 179 -13.55 5.14 -0.33
#